data_baf15ee295436847beeab6800133142f
#
_entry.id   baf15ee295436847beeab6800133142f
#
_cell.length_a   1.000
_cell.length_b   1.000
_cell.length_c   1.000
_cell.angle_alpha   90.00
_cell.angle_beta   90.00
_cell.angle_gamma   90.00
#
_symmetry.space_group_name_H-M   'P 1'
#
loop_
_entity.id
_entity.type
_entity.pdbx_description
1 polymer ?
#
loop_
_entity_poly.entity_id
_entity_poly.type
_entity_poly.pdbx_seq_one_letter_code
_entity_poly.pdbx_strand_id
1 'polypeptide(L)'
;SPLDGLLLGGVAGLGFAAAENTLYIYRNGFIQYGWAGLMSQTILRVILAGWMHAYFSAFTGIGFGWAGTSRKPIHQITWILSGYAMAVLAHAVHNSVGWLVSGFGGFILGLTLDWLEYGAMFIYILWLLYQEYKLIKRQLREEVMQKLISESQYQSALNPLTLSFAWFSGASSVRFYHLLGKLAHQKERNEDSTILRREISTLAPHVQ
;
A
#
# COMPACT_ATOMS: atom_id res chain seq x y z
N SER A 1 -8.42 -2.06 4.88
CA SER A 1 -8.66 -0.77 4.19
C SER A 1 -8.05 -0.77 2.80
N PRO A 2 -8.40 0.20 1.93
CA PRO A 2 -7.73 0.37 0.62
C PRO A 2 -6.22 0.62 0.73
N LEU A 3 -5.78 1.27 1.80
CA LEU A 3 -4.36 1.48 2.09
C LEU A 3 -3.65 0.16 2.40
N ASP A 4 -4.24 -0.71 3.21
CA ASP A 4 -3.68 -2.05 3.49
C ASP A 4 -3.61 -2.88 2.20
N GLY A 5 -4.67 -2.81 1.39
CA GLY A 5 -4.71 -3.48 0.09
C GLY A 5 -3.58 -3.00 -0.82
N LEU A 6 -3.37 -1.69 -0.94
CA LEU A 6 -2.30 -1.09 -1.71
C LEU A 6 -0.93 -1.61 -1.26
N LEU A 7 -0.66 -1.57 0.05
CA LEU A 7 0.61 -2.03 0.62
C LEU A 7 0.86 -3.51 0.36
N LEU A 8 -0.14 -4.37 0.61
CA LEU A 8 -0.02 -5.81 0.37
C LEU A 8 0.16 -6.14 -1.12
N GLY A 9 -0.61 -5.46 -2.00
CA GLY A 9 -0.46 -5.60 -3.45
C GLY A 9 0.93 -5.15 -3.92
N GLY A 10 1.42 -4.02 -3.41
CA GLY A 10 2.76 -3.53 -3.70
C GLY A 10 3.86 -4.50 -3.28
N VAL A 11 3.78 -5.04 -2.06
CA VAL A 11 4.75 -6.05 -1.57
C VAL A 11 4.70 -7.33 -2.43
N ALA A 12 3.51 -7.81 -2.80
CA ALA A 12 3.37 -8.94 -3.69
C ALA A 12 4.02 -8.68 -5.06
N GLY A 13 3.83 -7.46 -5.61
CA GLY A 13 4.47 -7.03 -6.87
C GLY A 13 5.98 -6.95 -6.77
N LEU A 14 6.54 -6.49 -5.65
CA LEU A 14 8.00 -6.52 -5.41
C LEU A 14 8.54 -7.95 -5.37
N GLY A 15 7.81 -8.89 -4.77
CA GLY A 15 8.18 -10.31 -4.77
C GLY A 15 8.23 -10.89 -6.19
N PHE A 16 7.24 -10.56 -7.02
CA PHE A 16 7.23 -10.94 -8.44
C PHE A 16 8.41 -10.30 -9.20
N ALA A 17 8.62 -8.97 -9.01
CA ALA A 17 9.74 -8.25 -9.61
C ALA A 17 11.09 -8.88 -9.26
N ALA A 18 11.29 -9.31 -8.03
CA ALA A 18 12.54 -9.94 -7.61
C ALA A 18 12.83 -11.21 -8.41
N ALA A 19 11.82 -12.07 -8.62
CA ALA A 19 11.95 -13.30 -9.40
C ALA A 19 12.18 -13.00 -10.89
N GLU A 20 11.35 -12.15 -11.48
CA GLU A 20 11.44 -11.80 -12.90
C GLU A 20 12.74 -11.08 -13.24
N ASN A 21 13.12 -10.06 -12.47
CA ASN A 21 14.34 -9.30 -12.70
C ASN A 21 15.59 -10.18 -12.59
N THR A 22 15.63 -11.12 -11.65
CA THR A 22 16.74 -12.08 -11.54
C THR A 22 16.92 -12.88 -12.84
N LEU A 23 15.82 -13.39 -13.40
CA LEU A 23 15.86 -14.14 -14.65
C LEU A 23 16.28 -13.27 -15.84
N TYR A 24 15.74 -12.05 -15.94
CA TYR A 24 16.06 -11.14 -17.04
C TYR A 24 17.50 -10.64 -16.99
N ILE A 25 17.98 -10.22 -15.82
CA ILE A 25 19.36 -9.75 -15.63
C ILE A 25 20.33 -10.87 -15.98
N TYR A 26 20.05 -12.09 -15.58
CA TYR A 26 20.88 -13.24 -15.90
C TYR A 26 20.84 -13.58 -17.40
N ARG A 27 19.65 -13.80 -17.98
CA ARG A 27 19.51 -14.27 -19.36
C ARG A 27 19.84 -13.21 -20.41
N ASN A 28 19.34 -12.00 -20.25
CA ASN A 28 19.44 -10.92 -21.23
C ASN A 28 20.58 -9.94 -20.92
N GLY A 29 21.13 -10.02 -19.71
CA GLY A 29 22.32 -9.25 -19.32
C GLY A 29 23.57 -10.10 -19.30
N PHE A 30 23.73 -10.94 -18.28
CA PHE A 30 24.99 -11.66 -18.05
C PHE A 30 25.35 -12.67 -19.16
N ILE A 31 24.40 -13.51 -19.59
CA ILE A 31 24.68 -14.51 -20.62
C ILE A 31 25.07 -13.86 -21.95
N GLN A 32 24.43 -12.74 -22.32
CA GLN A 32 24.64 -12.12 -23.62
C GLN A 32 25.85 -11.17 -23.63
N TYR A 33 26.08 -10.44 -22.57
CA TYR A 33 27.03 -9.33 -22.53
C TYR A 33 27.97 -9.36 -21.31
N GLY A 34 28.01 -10.48 -20.56
CA GLY A 34 28.85 -10.64 -19.38
C GLY A 34 28.55 -9.61 -18.27
N TRP A 35 29.57 -9.20 -17.53
CA TRP A 35 29.41 -8.28 -16.41
C TRP A 35 28.84 -6.91 -16.79
N ALA A 36 29.19 -6.39 -17.97
CA ALA A 36 28.64 -5.12 -18.43
C ALA A 36 27.14 -5.20 -18.67
N GLY A 37 26.65 -6.29 -19.25
CA GLY A 37 25.24 -6.56 -19.42
C GLY A 37 24.50 -6.77 -18.10
N LEU A 38 25.10 -7.49 -17.14
CA LEU A 38 24.55 -7.63 -15.80
C LEU A 38 24.35 -6.28 -15.12
N MET A 39 25.38 -5.43 -15.13
CA MET A 39 25.33 -4.10 -14.49
C MET A 39 24.28 -3.20 -15.15
N SER A 40 24.27 -3.13 -16.49
CA SER A 40 23.29 -2.30 -17.22
C SER A 40 21.86 -2.74 -16.99
N GLN A 41 21.57 -4.04 -17.04
CA GLN A 41 20.23 -4.58 -16.78
C GLN A 41 19.83 -4.37 -15.30
N THR A 42 20.76 -4.48 -14.36
CA THR A 42 20.47 -4.20 -12.96
C THR A 42 20.07 -2.74 -12.75
N ILE A 43 20.81 -1.79 -13.32
CA ILE A 43 20.45 -0.38 -13.23
C ILE A 43 19.08 -0.10 -13.84
N LEU A 44 18.82 -0.62 -15.05
CA LEU A 44 17.54 -0.41 -15.74
C LEU A 44 16.37 -1.05 -14.98
N ARG A 45 16.49 -2.33 -14.63
CA ARG A 45 15.34 -3.11 -14.13
C ARG A 45 15.14 -3.04 -12.61
N VAL A 46 16.14 -2.64 -11.84
CA VAL A 46 16.04 -2.54 -10.38
C VAL A 46 15.95 -1.08 -9.94
N ILE A 47 16.84 -0.22 -10.47
CA ILE A 47 16.93 1.17 -10.00
C ILE A 47 15.91 2.07 -10.72
N LEU A 48 15.83 2.01 -12.06
CA LEU A 48 15.00 2.93 -12.85
C LEU A 48 13.54 2.42 -12.98
N ALA A 49 13.33 1.15 -13.22
CA ALA A 49 11.99 0.56 -13.47
C ALA A 49 11.55 -0.47 -12.43
N GLY A 50 12.31 -0.65 -11.33
CA GLY A 50 12.06 -1.74 -10.36
C GLY A 50 10.74 -1.65 -9.60
N TRP A 51 10.11 -0.49 -9.56
CA TRP A 51 8.86 -0.24 -8.84
C TRP A 51 7.59 -0.56 -9.64
N MET A 52 7.71 -0.80 -10.97
CA MET A 52 6.56 -0.96 -11.86
C MET A 52 5.65 -2.13 -11.44
N HIS A 53 6.21 -3.29 -11.09
CA HIS A 53 5.40 -4.41 -10.64
C HIS A 53 4.68 -4.15 -9.31
N ALA A 54 5.32 -3.41 -8.40
CA ALA A 54 4.67 -2.94 -7.18
C ALA A 54 3.51 -2.01 -7.50
N TYR A 55 3.70 -1.07 -8.43
CA TYR A 55 2.67 -0.15 -8.92
C TYR A 55 1.48 -0.91 -9.54
N PHE A 56 1.71 -1.83 -10.48
CA PHE A 56 0.63 -2.60 -11.12
C PHE A 56 -0.14 -3.44 -10.10
N SER A 57 0.57 -4.20 -9.27
CA SER A 57 -0.05 -5.07 -8.26
C SER A 57 -0.79 -4.29 -7.19
N ALA A 58 -0.38 -3.04 -6.90
CA ALA A 58 -1.08 -2.16 -5.97
C ALA A 58 -2.54 -1.90 -6.38
N PHE A 59 -2.85 -1.78 -7.69
CA PHE A 59 -4.24 -1.62 -8.15
C PHE A 59 -5.11 -2.82 -7.77
N THR A 60 -4.60 -4.04 -7.95
CA THR A 60 -5.31 -5.25 -7.51
C THR A 60 -5.53 -5.21 -6.00
N GLY A 61 -4.51 -4.87 -5.24
CA GLY A 61 -4.60 -4.73 -3.78
C GLY A 61 -5.62 -3.66 -3.35
N ILE A 62 -5.63 -2.50 -4.01
CA ILE A 62 -6.63 -1.43 -3.79
C ILE A 62 -8.04 -1.97 -4.03
N GLY A 63 -8.25 -2.75 -5.11
CA GLY A 63 -9.53 -3.38 -5.40
C GLY A 63 -10.00 -4.29 -4.26
N PHE A 64 -9.13 -5.14 -3.71
CA PHE A 64 -9.43 -5.94 -2.52
C PHE A 64 -9.70 -5.08 -1.29
N GLY A 65 -8.93 -4.01 -1.10
CA GLY A 65 -9.12 -3.08 0.00
C GLY A 65 -10.50 -2.40 -0.02
N TRP A 66 -10.94 -1.90 -1.18
CA TRP A 66 -12.28 -1.34 -1.35
C TRP A 66 -13.39 -2.40 -1.24
N ALA A 67 -13.16 -3.62 -1.74
CA ALA A 67 -14.10 -4.73 -1.57
C ALA A 67 -14.37 -4.98 -0.08
N GLY A 68 -13.34 -4.95 0.77
CA GLY A 68 -13.47 -5.11 2.21
C GLY A 68 -14.26 -4.01 2.92
N THR A 69 -14.52 -2.86 2.28
CA THR A 69 -15.37 -1.80 2.83
C THR A 69 -16.85 -1.97 2.50
N SER A 70 -17.19 -2.84 1.54
CA SER A 70 -18.57 -3.04 1.08
C SER A 70 -19.21 -4.27 1.72
N ARG A 71 -20.50 -4.16 2.05
CA ARG A 71 -21.32 -5.30 2.53
C ARG A 71 -22.02 -6.06 1.41
N LYS A 72 -22.12 -5.47 0.21
CA LYS A 72 -22.83 -6.07 -0.92
C LYS A 72 -21.86 -6.92 -1.76
N PRO A 73 -22.12 -8.24 -1.94
CA PRO A 73 -21.22 -9.11 -2.71
C PRO A 73 -20.93 -8.61 -4.12
N ILE A 74 -21.94 -8.05 -4.79
CA ILE A 74 -21.75 -7.51 -6.14
C ILE A 74 -20.75 -6.36 -6.16
N HIS A 75 -20.79 -5.45 -5.17
CA HIS A 75 -19.82 -4.37 -5.08
C HIS A 75 -18.42 -4.88 -4.75
N GLN A 76 -18.29 -5.92 -3.91
CA GLN A 76 -17.01 -6.56 -3.61
C GLN A 76 -16.38 -7.12 -4.89
N ILE A 77 -17.15 -7.91 -5.66
CA ILE A 77 -16.70 -8.47 -6.93
C ILE A 77 -16.30 -7.36 -7.91
N THR A 78 -17.14 -6.31 -8.04
CA THR A 78 -16.84 -5.17 -8.94
C THR A 78 -15.52 -4.51 -8.57
N TRP A 79 -15.26 -4.23 -7.30
CA TRP A 79 -14.01 -3.62 -6.86
C TRP A 79 -12.79 -4.49 -7.15
N ILE A 80 -12.87 -5.81 -6.88
CA ILE A 80 -11.79 -6.76 -7.15
C ILE A 80 -11.48 -6.80 -8.65
N LEU A 81 -12.52 -6.97 -9.49
CA LEU A 81 -12.36 -7.04 -10.93
C LEU A 81 -11.84 -5.72 -11.52
N SER A 82 -12.31 -4.57 -11.00
CA SER A 82 -11.83 -3.26 -11.44
C SER A 82 -10.35 -3.05 -11.10
N GLY A 83 -9.94 -3.40 -9.88
CA GLY A 83 -8.55 -3.32 -9.46
C GLY A 83 -7.64 -4.22 -10.30
N TYR A 84 -8.07 -5.46 -10.56
CA TYR A 84 -7.35 -6.39 -11.43
C TYR A 84 -7.26 -5.88 -12.88
N ALA A 85 -8.38 -5.41 -13.44
CA ALA A 85 -8.41 -4.86 -14.79
C ALA A 85 -7.48 -3.65 -14.94
N MET A 86 -7.45 -2.75 -13.93
CA MET A 86 -6.52 -1.62 -13.90
C MET A 86 -5.06 -2.07 -13.86
N ALA A 87 -4.74 -3.08 -13.05
CA ALA A 87 -3.38 -3.65 -13.00
C ALA A 87 -2.94 -4.19 -14.36
N VAL A 88 -3.80 -4.96 -15.02
CA VAL A 88 -3.53 -5.52 -16.36
C VAL A 88 -3.40 -4.43 -17.41
N LEU A 89 -4.28 -3.43 -17.39
CA LEU A 89 -4.26 -2.30 -18.32
C LEU A 89 -3.00 -1.47 -18.17
N ALA A 90 -2.64 -1.09 -16.94
CA ALA A 90 -1.44 -0.30 -16.67
C ALA A 90 -0.17 -1.06 -17.13
N HIS A 91 -0.08 -2.36 -16.83
CA HIS A 91 1.03 -3.21 -17.28
C HIS A 91 1.08 -3.32 -18.81
N ALA A 92 -0.07 -3.49 -19.47
CA ALA A 92 -0.15 -3.57 -20.92
C ALA A 92 0.27 -2.26 -21.60
N VAL A 93 -0.17 -1.11 -21.06
CA VAL A 93 0.23 0.22 -21.55
C VAL A 93 1.73 0.40 -21.43
N HIS A 94 2.31 0.14 -20.24
CA HIS A 94 3.75 0.21 -20.03
C HIS A 94 4.54 -0.61 -21.06
N ASN A 95 4.18 -1.86 -21.24
CA ASN A 95 4.85 -2.76 -22.20
C ASN A 95 4.68 -2.31 -23.67
N SER A 96 3.55 -1.68 -23.99
CA SER A 96 3.24 -1.23 -25.36
C SER A 96 4.04 -0.01 -25.77
N VAL A 97 4.41 0.87 -24.85
CA VAL A 97 5.19 2.09 -25.15
C VAL A 97 6.54 1.76 -25.78
N GLY A 98 7.27 0.80 -25.21
CA GLY A 98 8.56 0.35 -25.74
C GLY A 98 8.47 -0.31 -27.14
N TRP A 99 7.30 -0.85 -27.49
CA TRP A 99 7.03 -1.43 -28.80
C TRP A 99 6.57 -0.40 -29.84
N LEU A 100 5.74 0.56 -29.41
CA LEU A 100 5.17 1.60 -30.30
C LEU A 100 6.19 2.66 -30.70
N VAL A 101 7.10 3.02 -29.81
CA VAL A 101 8.10 4.07 -30.04
C VAL A 101 9.49 3.49 -29.83
N SER A 102 10.17 3.17 -30.93
CA SER A 102 11.50 2.58 -30.91
C SER A 102 12.61 3.62 -30.64
N GLY A 103 13.79 3.14 -30.22
CA GLY A 103 14.98 3.93 -30.04
C GLY A 103 14.99 4.81 -28.76
N PHE A 104 15.90 5.78 -28.73
CA PHE A 104 16.12 6.63 -27.55
C PHE A 104 14.89 7.45 -27.16
N GLY A 105 14.13 7.93 -28.15
CA GLY A 105 12.87 8.66 -27.90
C GLY A 105 11.82 7.82 -27.16
N GLY A 106 11.67 6.55 -27.55
CA GLY A 106 10.78 5.61 -26.86
C GLY A 106 11.20 5.30 -25.44
N PHE A 107 12.50 5.17 -25.21
CA PHE A 107 13.06 4.98 -23.87
C PHE A 107 12.74 6.18 -22.96
N ILE A 108 12.99 7.40 -23.42
CA ILE A 108 12.70 8.62 -22.65
C ILE A 108 11.19 8.77 -22.39
N LEU A 109 10.36 8.52 -23.41
CA LEU A 109 8.90 8.57 -23.24
C LEU A 109 8.41 7.54 -22.21
N GLY A 110 8.87 6.30 -22.30
CA GLY A 110 8.53 5.25 -21.34
C GLY A 110 8.92 5.63 -19.92
N LEU A 111 10.16 6.04 -19.72
CA LEU A 111 10.66 6.48 -18.42
C LEU A 111 9.85 7.67 -17.86
N THR A 112 9.50 8.64 -18.72
CA THR A 112 8.68 9.80 -18.31
C THR A 112 7.29 9.37 -17.86
N LEU A 113 6.64 8.47 -18.60
CA LEU A 113 5.34 7.92 -18.24
C LEU A 113 5.39 7.16 -16.92
N ASP A 114 6.38 6.30 -16.71
CA ASP A 114 6.57 5.56 -15.46
C ASP A 114 6.67 6.51 -14.25
N TRP A 115 7.44 7.58 -14.38
CA TRP A 115 7.59 8.56 -13.30
C TRP A 115 6.32 9.39 -13.06
N LEU A 116 5.53 9.68 -14.10
CA LEU A 116 4.22 10.31 -13.94
C LEU A 116 3.23 9.38 -13.23
N GLU A 117 3.24 8.10 -13.56
CA GLU A 117 2.42 7.08 -12.89
C GLU A 117 2.80 6.93 -11.41
N TYR A 118 4.09 6.90 -11.08
CA TYR A 118 4.56 6.92 -9.68
C TYR A 118 4.11 8.17 -8.94
N GLY A 119 4.19 9.34 -9.58
CA GLY A 119 3.71 10.59 -9.02
C GLY A 119 2.21 10.56 -8.73
N ALA A 120 1.40 10.05 -9.66
CA ALA A 120 -0.03 9.90 -9.48
C ALA A 120 -0.37 8.93 -8.34
N MET A 121 0.33 7.79 -8.25
CA MET A 121 0.17 6.84 -7.16
C MET A 121 0.56 7.45 -5.81
N PHE A 122 1.65 8.22 -5.78
CA PHE A 122 2.07 8.91 -4.56
C PHE A 122 1.01 9.90 -4.06
N ILE A 123 0.42 10.70 -4.97
CA ILE A 123 -0.69 11.59 -4.63
C ILE A 123 -1.89 10.80 -4.11
N TYR A 124 -2.21 9.67 -4.72
CA TYR A 124 -3.28 8.79 -4.27
C TYR A 124 -3.01 8.20 -2.88
N ILE A 125 -1.76 7.81 -2.59
CA ILE A 125 -1.35 7.35 -1.25
C ILE A 125 -1.56 8.46 -0.21
N LEU A 126 -1.13 9.69 -0.51
CA LEU A 126 -1.34 10.84 0.39
C LEU A 126 -2.83 11.09 0.63
N TRP A 127 -3.65 10.94 -0.39
CA TRP A 127 -5.11 11.04 -0.24
C TRP A 127 -5.68 9.91 0.65
N LEU A 128 -5.25 8.66 0.48
CA LEU A 128 -5.65 7.54 1.35
C LEU A 128 -5.23 7.77 2.80
N LEU A 129 -4.00 8.21 3.04
CA LEU A 129 -3.51 8.56 4.38
C LEU A 129 -4.35 9.68 5.02
N TYR A 130 -4.72 10.68 4.23
CA TYR A 130 -5.60 11.75 4.70
C TYR A 130 -7.00 11.25 5.06
N GLN A 131 -7.57 10.33 4.26
CA GLN A 131 -8.86 9.71 4.57
C GLN A 131 -8.77 8.86 5.86
N GLU A 132 -7.70 8.09 6.02
CA GLU A 132 -7.46 7.30 7.22
C GLU A 132 -7.33 8.21 8.47
N TYR A 133 -6.55 9.27 8.37
CA TYR A 133 -6.45 10.28 9.43
C TYR A 133 -7.82 10.85 9.82
N LYS A 134 -8.65 11.23 8.84
CA LYS A 134 -10.00 11.75 9.09
C LYS A 134 -10.90 10.72 9.76
N LEU A 135 -10.83 9.47 9.33
CA LEU A 135 -11.58 8.37 9.92
C LEU A 135 -11.22 8.18 11.39
N ILE A 136 -9.93 8.00 11.68
CA ILE A 136 -9.41 7.80 13.04
C ILE A 136 -9.80 8.99 13.93
N LYS A 137 -9.57 10.22 13.45
CA LYS A 137 -9.91 11.45 14.18
C LYS A 137 -11.38 11.53 14.56
N ARG A 138 -12.28 11.17 13.65
CA ARG A 138 -13.72 11.20 13.87
C ARG A 138 -14.18 10.10 14.81
N GLN A 139 -13.72 8.87 14.57
CA GLN A 139 -14.25 7.70 15.25
C GLN A 139 -13.68 7.50 16.66
N LEU A 140 -12.44 7.92 16.90
CA LEU A 140 -11.81 7.73 18.22
C LEU A 140 -12.07 8.89 19.20
N ARG A 141 -12.59 10.03 18.74
CA ARG A 141 -12.89 11.16 19.65
C ARG A 141 -13.86 10.80 20.77
N GLU A 142 -14.85 9.98 20.46
CA GLU A 142 -15.80 9.47 21.44
C GLU A 142 -15.14 8.57 22.49
N GLU A 143 -14.16 7.76 22.10
CA GLU A 143 -13.44 6.87 23.02
C GLU A 143 -12.61 7.64 24.07
N VAL A 144 -12.13 8.83 23.70
CA VAL A 144 -11.50 9.76 24.66
C VAL A 144 -12.54 10.30 25.65
N MET A 145 -13.71 10.71 25.16
CA MET A 145 -14.79 11.20 26.04
C MET A 145 -15.30 10.11 27.00
N GLN A 146 -15.33 8.88 26.55
CA GLN A 146 -15.70 7.70 27.37
C GLN A 146 -14.53 7.20 28.25
N LYS A 147 -13.38 7.85 28.22
CA LYS A 147 -12.16 7.51 29.00
C LYS A 147 -11.62 6.10 28.69
N LEU A 148 -11.91 5.55 27.52
CA LEU A 148 -11.32 4.28 27.06
C LEU A 148 -9.85 4.47 26.70
N ILE A 149 -9.50 5.62 26.13
CA ILE A 149 -8.13 6.02 25.79
C ILE A 149 -7.87 7.44 26.31
N SER A 150 -6.60 7.75 26.58
CA SER A 150 -6.18 9.10 26.98
C SER A 150 -6.08 10.04 25.77
N GLU A 151 -6.07 11.36 26.04
CA GLU A 151 -5.85 12.35 24.97
C GLU A 151 -4.46 12.16 24.32
N SER A 152 -3.43 11.82 25.10
CA SER A 152 -2.09 11.53 24.55
C SER A 152 -2.09 10.32 23.61
N GLN A 153 -2.76 9.23 23.97
CA GLN A 153 -2.91 8.04 23.13
C GLN A 153 -3.69 8.34 21.84
N TYR A 154 -4.72 9.18 21.94
CA TYR A 154 -5.46 9.64 20.77
C TYR A 154 -4.58 10.48 19.83
N GLN A 155 -3.80 11.45 20.35
CA GLN A 155 -2.89 12.23 19.52
C GLN A 155 -1.80 11.37 18.89
N SER A 156 -1.29 10.39 19.61
CA SER A 156 -0.33 9.41 19.08
C SER A 156 -0.94 8.56 17.96
N ALA A 157 -2.21 8.15 18.10
CA ALA A 157 -2.91 7.39 17.05
C ALA A 157 -3.14 8.22 15.77
N LEU A 158 -3.18 9.55 15.87
CA LEU A 158 -3.30 10.46 14.73
C LEU A 158 -1.97 10.78 14.06
N ASN A 159 -0.85 10.49 14.71
CA ASN A 159 0.48 10.83 14.19
C ASN A 159 1.11 9.65 13.47
N PRO A 160 1.27 9.72 12.12
CA PRO A 160 1.87 8.64 11.35
C PRO A 160 3.29 8.26 11.80
N LEU A 161 4.07 9.23 12.26
CA LEU A 161 5.43 8.97 12.75
C LEU A 161 5.40 8.14 14.03
N THR A 162 4.51 8.45 14.97
CA THR A 162 4.35 7.65 16.20
C THR A 162 3.96 6.22 15.86
N LEU A 163 3.05 6.02 14.92
CA LEU A 163 2.64 4.69 14.47
C LEU A 163 3.78 3.93 13.80
N SER A 164 4.56 4.60 12.94
CA SER A 164 5.72 4.00 12.26
C SER A 164 6.81 3.56 13.23
N PHE A 165 6.95 4.23 14.36
CA PHE A 165 7.95 3.94 15.38
C PHE A 165 7.39 3.20 16.61
N ALA A 166 6.10 2.82 16.63
CA ALA A 166 5.47 2.13 17.75
C ALA A 166 6.17 0.81 18.13
N TRP A 167 6.84 0.15 17.19
CA TRP A 167 7.59 -1.09 17.44
C TRP A 167 8.79 -0.87 18.38
N PHE A 168 9.38 0.32 18.47
CA PHE A 168 10.40 0.66 19.46
C PHE A 168 9.85 0.74 20.89
N SER A 169 8.54 1.02 21.02
CA SER A 169 7.86 1.09 22.31
C SER A 169 7.34 -0.28 22.78
N GLY A 170 7.57 -1.34 22.00
CA GLY A 170 7.24 -2.72 22.36
C GLY A 170 5.96 -3.25 21.73
N ALA A 171 5.79 -4.58 21.81
CA ALA A 171 4.69 -5.30 21.17
C ALA A 171 3.29 -4.84 21.63
N SER A 172 3.15 -4.44 22.89
CA SER A 172 1.89 -3.93 23.44
C SER A 172 1.46 -2.64 22.77
N SER A 173 2.39 -1.71 22.49
CA SER A 173 2.11 -0.45 21.79
C SER A 173 1.69 -0.70 20.35
N VAL A 174 2.39 -1.57 19.63
CA VAL A 174 2.03 -1.94 18.26
C VAL A 174 0.61 -2.52 18.22
N ARG A 175 0.32 -3.48 19.11
CA ARG A 175 -0.99 -4.12 19.21
C ARG A 175 -2.09 -3.11 19.56
N PHE A 176 -1.83 -2.24 20.51
CA PHE A 176 -2.77 -1.22 20.95
C PHE A 176 -3.18 -0.27 19.81
N TYR A 177 -2.22 0.32 19.10
CA TYR A 177 -2.51 1.22 17.99
C TYR A 177 -3.16 0.50 16.80
N HIS A 178 -2.78 -0.75 16.54
CA HIS A 178 -3.47 -1.57 15.53
C HIS A 178 -4.96 -1.79 15.89
N LEU A 179 -5.24 -2.08 17.16
CA LEU A 179 -6.61 -2.24 17.63
C LEU A 179 -7.42 -0.95 17.58
N LEU A 180 -6.80 0.22 17.84
CA LEU A 180 -7.47 1.51 17.68
C LEU A 180 -7.87 1.76 16.22
N GLY A 181 -7.00 1.49 15.26
CA GLY A 181 -7.33 1.58 13.84
C GLY A 181 -8.50 0.63 13.47
N LYS A 182 -8.42 -0.62 13.93
CA LYS A 182 -9.50 -1.60 13.71
C LYS A 182 -10.83 -1.17 14.34
N LEU A 183 -10.80 -0.59 15.55
CA LEU A 183 -11.98 -0.04 16.20
C LEU A 183 -12.61 1.09 15.39
N ALA A 184 -11.78 2.03 14.89
CA ALA A 184 -12.27 3.12 14.06
C ALA A 184 -12.98 2.61 12.80
N HIS A 185 -12.43 1.62 12.12
CA HIS A 185 -13.05 0.99 10.94
C HIS A 185 -14.33 0.21 11.27
N GLN A 186 -14.39 -0.50 12.40
CA GLN A 186 -15.62 -1.20 12.81
C GLN A 186 -16.75 -0.19 13.13
N LYS A 187 -16.43 0.90 13.84
CA LYS A 187 -17.39 1.98 14.12
C LYS A 187 -17.93 2.61 12.84
N GLU A 188 -17.06 2.88 11.87
CA GLU A 188 -17.47 3.42 10.55
C GLU A 188 -18.45 2.49 9.83
N ARG A 189 -18.28 1.18 9.98
CA ARG A 189 -19.18 0.17 9.40
C ARG A 189 -20.41 -0.15 10.26
N ASN A 190 -20.58 0.52 11.40
CA ASN A 190 -21.61 0.19 12.40
C ASN A 190 -21.61 -1.30 12.81
N GLU A 191 -20.42 -1.86 13.02
CA GLU A 191 -20.23 -3.23 13.52
C GLU A 191 -20.09 -3.22 15.04
N ASP A 192 -20.42 -4.37 15.68
CA ASP A 192 -20.21 -4.51 17.12
C ASP A 192 -18.72 -4.43 17.46
N SER A 193 -18.37 -3.48 18.29
CA SER A 193 -16.99 -3.20 18.72
C SER A 193 -16.72 -3.55 20.19
N THR A 194 -17.64 -4.22 20.85
CA THR A 194 -17.57 -4.53 22.29
C THR A 194 -16.30 -5.30 22.66
N ILE A 195 -15.95 -6.32 21.87
CA ILE A 195 -14.75 -7.15 22.10
C ILE A 195 -13.48 -6.31 21.96
N LEU A 196 -13.39 -5.47 20.90
CA LEU A 196 -12.23 -4.61 20.68
C LEU A 196 -12.06 -3.58 21.80
N ARG A 197 -13.14 -2.94 22.25
CA ARG A 197 -13.10 -2.00 23.37
C ARG A 197 -12.59 -2.67 24.65
N ARG A 198 -13.01 -3.88 24.93
CA ARG A 198 -12.52 -4.66 26.07
C ARG A 198 -11.02 -4.96 25.96
N GLU A 199 -10.54 -5.35 24.80
CA GLU A 199 -9.13 -5.63 24.56
C GLU A 199 -8.28 -4.35 24.66
N ILE A 200 -8.76 -3.24 24.11
CA ILE A 200 -8.12 -1.93 24.21
C ILE A 200 -8.03 -1.49 25.66
N SER A 201 -9.10 -1.65 26.47
CA SER A 201 -9.10 -1.26 27.88
C SER A 201 -8.06 -1.99 28.73
N THR A 202 -7.72 -3.22 28.38
CA THR A 202 -6.66 -3.98 29.06
C THR A 202 -5.25 -3.54 28.68
N LEU A 203 -5.07 -3.01 27.46
CA LEU A 203 -3.76 -2.57 26.96
C LEU A 203 -3.47 -1.10 27.26
N ALA A 204 -4.50 -0.25 27.29
CA ALA A 204 -4.36 1.21 27.46
C ALA A 204 -3.48 1.63 28.67
N PRO A 205 -3.56 0.99 29.86
CA PRO A 205 -2.71 1.36 30.99
C PRO A 205 -1.21 1.09 30.76
N HIS A 206 -0.86 0.25 29.80
CA HIS A 206 0.52 -0.20 29.52
C HIS A 206 1.15 0.55 28.35
N VAL A 207 0.45 1.49 27.73
CA VAL A 207 0.91 2.27 26.57
C VAL A 207 0.90 3.75 26.92
N GLN A 208 2.08 4.35 26.93
CA GLN A 208 2.29 5.78 27.18
C GLN A 208 2.41 6.57 25.88
#